data_d303dc0ba4c6bbd2df8e71199ed410f6
#
_entry.id   d303dc0ba4c6bbd2df8e71199ed410f6
#
_cell.length_a   1.000
_cell.length_b   1.000
_cell.length_c   1.000
_cell.angle_alpha   90.00
_cell.angle_beta   90.00
_cell.angle_gamma   90.00
#
_symmetry.space_group_name_H-M   'P 1'
#
loop_
_entity.id
_entity.type
_entity.pdbx_description
1 polymer ?
#
loop_
_entity_poly.entity_id
_entity_poly.type
_entity_poly.pdbx_seq_one_letter_code
_entity_poly.pdbx_strand_id
1 'polypeptide(L)'
;AYKRFSELLPAGEKENARSVRLPKSRILTLPELRANPFQHRICRVFSTSEDRDDSMSFEDFLDMLSVFSDSATSEIKSCYAFRIFDFDEDGTLDKKDLENLVNCLTGQSEESRLSSAEMEQLIQNILEESDIDKDGTINLSEFQHVISRSPDFARYCPPVW
;
A
#
# COMPACT_ATOMS: atom_id res chain seq x y z
N ALA A 1 -11.22 -5.02 16.91
CA ALA A 1 -9.85 -5.29 16.49
C ALA A 1 -9.25 -6.49 17.22
N TYR A 2 -9.21 -6.51 18.57
CA TYR A 2 -8.60 -7.60 19.34
C TYR A 2 -9.17 -8.99 19.01
N LYS A 3 -10.49 -9.12 18.94
CA LYS A 3 -11.15 -10.39 18.59
C LYS A 3 -10.71 -10.90 17.21
N ARG A 4 -10.68 -10.03 16.21
CA ARG A 4 -10.22 -10.39 14.85
C ARG A 4 -8.76 -10.82 14.84
N PHE A 5 -7.90 -10.13 15.58
CA PHE A 5 -6.49 -10.50 15.71
C PHE A 5 -6.34 -11.88 16.37
N SER A 6 -7.05 -12.13 17.48
CA SER A 6 -7.00 -13.41 18.19
C SER A 6 -7.53 -14.59 17.36
N GLU A 7 -8.52 -14.35 16.50
CA GLU A 7 -9.06 -15.38 15.60
C GLU A 7 -8.04 -15.83 14.53
N LEU A 8 -7.11 -14.96 14.16
CA LEU A 8 -6.05 -15.24 13.20
C LEU A 8 -4.87 -15.99 13.84
N LEU A 9 -4.76 -15.98 15.16
CA LEU A 9 -3.70 -16.70 15.87
C LEU A 9 -3.96 -18.19 15.93
N PRO A 10 -2.91 -19.04 15.95
CA PRO A 10 -3.03 -20.45 16.27
C PRO A 10 -3.70 -20.68 17.63
N ALA A 11 -4.38 -21.80 17.79
CA ALA A 11 -5.18 -22.08 18.98
C ALA A 11 -4.40 -22.03 20.32
N GLY A 12 -3.10 -22.35 20.30
CA GLY A 12 -2.22 -22.30 21.47
C GLY A 12 -1.68 -20.92 21.84
N GLU A 13 -1.84 -19.93 20.99
CA GLU A 13 -1.23 -18.61 21.16
C GLU A 13 -2.25 -17.49 21.47
N LYS A 14 -3.55 -17.83 21.51
CA LYS A 14 -4.63 -16.88 21.74
C LYS A 14 -4.59 -16.21 23.09
N GLU A 15 -4.07 -16.88 24.10
CA GLU A 15 -3.95 -16.34 25.45
C GLU A 15 -2.89 -15.23 25.56
N ASN A 16 -1.89 -15.26 24.68
CA ASN A 16 -0.78 -14.31 24.64
C ASN A 16 -0.83 -13.38 23.42
N ALA A 17 -2.01 -13.08 22.92
CA ALA A 17 -2.21 -12.32 21.68
C ALA A 17 -1.50 -10.97 21.61
N ARG A 18 -1.16 -10.36 22.75
CA ARG A 18 -0.44 -9.08 22.79
C ARG A 18 1.07 -9.21 22.60
N SER A 19 1.62 -10.38 22.87
CA SER A 19 3.08 -10.64 22.77
C SER A 19 3.48 -11.45 21.55
N VAL A 20 2.50 -11.93 20.79
CA VAL A 20 2.71 -12.76 19.60
C VAL A 20 2.54 -11.94 18.34
N ARG A 21 3.38 -12.20 17.35
CA ARG A 21 3.27 -11.59 16.02
C ARG A 21 2.51 -12.52 15.08
N LEU A 22 1.58 -11.93 14.32
CA LEU A 22 0.88 -12.64 13.25
C LEU A 22 1.80 -12.81 12.05
N PRO A 23 1.98 -14.05 11.55
CA PRO A 23 2.72 -14.25 10.32
C PRO A 23 1.97 -13.68 9.11
N LYS A 24 2.71 -13.22 8.11
CA LYS A 24 2.17 -12.64 6.87
C LYS A 24 1.10 -13.50 6.21
N SER A 25 1.30 -14.82 6.20
CA SER A 25 0.34 -15.79 5.63
C SER A 25 -1.05 -15.70 6.24
N ARG A 26 -1.15 -15.39 7.52
CA ARG A 26 -2.43 -15.21 8.23
C ARG A 26 -3.05 -13.86 7.96
N ILE A 27 -2.23 -12.81 7.89
CA ILE A 27 -2.68 -11.46 7.58
C ILE A 27 -3.31 -11.41 6.17
N LEU A 28 -2.71 -12.08 5.21
CA LEU A 28 -3.20 -12.17 3.83
C LEU A 28 -4.54 -12.90 3.68
N THR A 29 -5.01 -13.61 4.70
CA THR A 29 -6.35 -14.22 4.70
C THR A 29 -7.48 -13.24 4.99
N LEU A 30 -7.16 -12.03 5.46
CA LEU A 30 -8.15 -10.99 5.72
C LEU A 30 -8.91 -10.62 4.45
N PRO A 31 -10.26 -10.50 4.51
CA PRO A 31 -11.06 -10.14 3.34
C PRO A 31 -10.64 -8.82 2.70
N GLU A 32 -10.22 -7.85 3.52
CA GLU A 32 -9.78 -6.53 3.07
C GLU A 32 -8.50 -6.58 2.25
N LEU A 33 -7.62 -7.53 2.56
CA LEU A 33 -6.32 -7.67 1.88
C LEU A 33 -6.35 -8.70 0.75
N ARG A 34 -7.19 -9.71 0.87
CA ARG A 34 -7.20 -10.86 -0.05
C ARG A 34 -7.41 -10.48 -1.52
N ALA A 35 -8.24 -9.47 -1.77
CA ALA A 35 -8.53 -8.97 -3.10
C ALA A 35 -7.66 -7.74 -3.48
N ASN A 36 -6.82 -7.27 -2.58
CA ASN A 36 -6.03 -6.07 -2.79
C ASN A 36 -4.73 -6.39 -3.54
N PRO A 37 -4.46 -5.77 -4.69
CA PRO A 37 -3.24 -6.03 -5.46
C PRO A 37 -1.96 -5.63 -4.71
N PHE A 38 -2.06 -4.78 -3.69
CA PHE A 38 -0.94 -4.31 -2.86
C PHE A 38 -0.80 -5.05 -1.53
N GLN A 39 -1.49 -6.17 -1.35
CA GLN A 39 -1.54 -6.91 -0.08
C GLN A 39 -0.15 -7.17 0.54
N HIS A 40 0.83 -7.53 -0.27
CA HIS A 40 2.20 -7.78 0.20
C HIS A 40 2.90 -6.50 0.64
N ARG A 41 2.70 -5.40 -0.08
CA ARG A 41 3.25 -4.09 0.28
C ARG A 41 2.60 -3.54 1.54
N ILE A 42 1.30 -3.74 1.71
CA ILE A 42 0.58 -3.35 2.93
C ILE A 42 1.18 -4.06 4.15
N CYS A 43 1.38 -5.37 4.09
CA CYS A 43 2.05 -6.09 5.17
C CYS A 43 3.44 -5.53 5.46
N ARG A 44 4.21 -5.23 4.43
CA ARG A 44 5.56 -4.67 4.56
C ARG A 44 5.57 -3.31 5.23
N VAL A 45 4.69 -2.41 4.82
CA VAL A 45 4.64 -1.02 5.31
C VAL A 45 4.20 -0.95 6.77
N PHE A 46 3.23 -1.77 7.19
CA PHE A 46 2.71 -1.77 8.55
C PHE A 46 3.52 -2.63 9.53
N SER A 47 4.34 -3.55 9.04
CA SER A 47 5.16 -4.41 9.89
C SER A 47 6.29 -3.64 10.55
N THR A 48 6.44 -3.83 11.86
CA THR A 48 7.59 -3.37 12.65
C THR A 48 8.58 -4.49 12.96
N SER A 49 8.53 -5.60 12.21
CA SER A 49 9.41 -6.74 12.42
C SER A 49 10.86 -6.39 12.08
N GLU A 50 11.75 -6.62 13.01
CA GLU A 50 13.20 -6.47 12.81
C GLU A 50 13.76 -7.50 11.82
N ASP A 51 13.15 -8.68 11.77
CA ASP A 51 13.54 -9.78 10.86
C ASP A 51 13.07 -9.57 9.42
N ARG A 52 12.31 -8.51 9.16
CA ARG A 52 11.72 -8.17 7.85
C ARG A 52 10.89 -9.32 7.24
N ASP A 53 10.26 -10.10 8.07
CA ASP A 53 9.35 -11.20 7.68
C ASP A 53 7.92 -10.73 7.40
N ASP A 54 7.66 -9.41 7.49
CA ASP A 54 6.38 -8.76 7.32
C ASP A 54 5.30 -9.27 8.30
N SER A 55 5.70 -9.84 9.44
CA SER A 55 4.79 -10.19 10.52
C SER A 55 4.30 -8.96 11.25
N MET A 56 3.11 -9.00 11.80
CA MET A 56 2.50 -7.86 12.50
C MET A 56 2.28 -8.18 13.98
N SER A 57 2.66 -7.23 14.84
CA SER A 57 2.20 -7.20 16.23
C SER A 57 0.72 -6.79 16.28
N PHE A 58 0.11 -6.91 17.47
CA PHE A 58 -1.25 -6.40 17.66
C PHE A 58 -1.36 -4.89 17.40
N GLU A 59 -0.33 -4.13 17.76
CA GLU A 59 -0.26 -2.69 17.52
C GLU A 59 -0.17 -2.37 16.02
N ASP A 60 0.68 -3.08 15.28
CA ASP A 60 0.78 -2.95 13.82
C ASP A 60 -0.57 -3.23 13.14
N PHE A 61 -1.26 -4.26 13.60
CA PHE A 61 -2.58 -4.63 13.11
C PHE A 61 -3.64 -3.57 13.41
N LEU A 62 -3.58 -2.96 14.59
CA LEU A 62 -4.44 -1.83 14.96
C LEU A 62 -4.20 -0.61 14.09
N ASP A 63 -2.95 -0.28 13.85
CA ASP A 63 -2.56 0.85 13.00
C ASP A 63 -3.08 0.64 11.57
N MET A 64 -2.89 -0.55 11.02
CA MET A 64 -3.43 -0.91 9.72
C MET A 64 -4.95 -0.72 9.65
N LEU A 65 -5.71 -1.27 10.58
CA LEU A 65 -7.16 -1.13 10.61
C LEU A 65 -7.60 0.32 10.82
N SER A 66 -6.84 1.11 11.56
CA SER A 66 -7.13 2.53 11.77
C SER A 66 -7.00 3.33 10.48
N VAL A 67 -5.97 3.06 9.69
CA VAL A 67 -5.75 3.70 8.39
C VAL A 67 -6.83 3.29 7.39
N PHE A 68 -7.27 2.03 7.41
CA PHE A 68 -8.37 1.54 6.57
C PHE A 68 -9.76 2.02 7.02
N SER A 69 -9.87 2.62 8.17
CA SER A 69 -11.14 3.11 8.70
C SER A 69 -11.60 4.38 7.97
N ASP A 70 -12.92 4.55 7.86
CA ASP A 70 -13.52 5.77 7.30
C ASP A 70 -13.20 7.03 8.09
N SER A 71 -12.83 6.87 9.36
CA SER A 71 -12.45 7.97 10.25
C SER A 71 -11.01 8.48 10.04
N ALA A 72 -10.17 7.76 9.30
CA ALA A 72 -8.83 8.21 8.99
C ALA A 72 -8.86 9.40 8.01
N THR A 73 -8.03 10.40 8.28
CA THR A 73 -7.93 11.59 7.41
C THR A 73 -7.30 11.25 6.06
N SER A 74 -7.61 12.05 5.06
CA SER A 74 -7.00 11.91 3.71
C SER A 74 -5.48 12.05 3.75
N GLU A 75 -4.95 12.87 4.67
CA GLU A 75 -3.52 13.05 4.85
C GLU A 75 -2.84 11.77 5.35
N ILE A 76 -3.42 11.11 6.34
CA ILE A 76 -2.92 9.83 6.87
C ILE A 76 -2.97 8.76 5.78
N LYS A 77 -4.09 8.65 5.09
CA LYS A 77 -4.29 7.70 4.00
C LYS A 77 -3.29 7.91 2.88
N SER A 78 -3.09 9.15 2.45
CA SER A 78 -2.13 9.47 1.39
C SER A 78 -0.68 9.18 1.80
N CYS A 79 -0.32 9.44 3.04
CA CYS A 79 1.01 9.13 3.56
C CYS A 79 1.31 7.61 3.51
N TYR A 80 0.37 6.78 3.94
CA TYR A 80 0.54 5.33 3.86
C TYR A 80 0.47 4.81 2.42
N ALA A 81 -0.41 5.36 1.58
CA ALA A 81 -0.46 5.02 0.16
C ALA A 81 0.88 5.31 -0.53
N PHE A 82 1.48 6.45 -0.26
CA PHE A 82 2.81 6.80 -0.76
C PHE A 82 3.86 5.76 -0.37
N ARG A 83 3.89 5.34 0.88
CA ARG A 83 4.81 4.30 1.37
C ARG A 83 4.56 2.93 0.73
N ILE A 84 3.30 2.61 0.46
CA ILE A 84 2.92 1.36 -0.23
C ILE A 84 3.42 1.36 -1.68
N PHE A 85 3.36 2.50 -2.36
CA PHE A 85 3.77 2.65 -3.75
C PHE A 85 5.28 2.83 -3.94
N ASP A 86 5.98 3.25 -2.90
CA ASP A 86 7.44 3.33 -2.86
C ASP A 86 8.03 1.92 -2.68
N PHE A 87 8.22 1.20 -3.78
CA PHE A 87 8.61 -0.22 -3.77
C PHE A 87 10.06 -0.44 -3.33
N ASP A 88 10.95 0.50 -3.63
CA ASP A 88 12.36 0.42 -3.22
C ASP A 88 12.66 1.13 -1.89
N GLU A 89 11.65 1.77 -1.30
CA GLU A 89 11.73 2.42 0.01
C GLU A 89 12.79 3.54 0.08
N ASP A 90 12.97 4.28 -1.01
CA ASP A 90 13.92 5.39 -1.10
C ASP A 90 13.34 6.76 -0.70
N GLY A 91 12.03 6.80 -0.44
CA GLY A 91 11.31 8.01 -0.01
C GLY A 91 10.77 8.86 -1.16
N THR A 92 10.87 8.40 -2.39
CA THR A 92 10.32 9.04 -3.59
C THR A 92 9.66 8.01 -4.50
N LEU A 93 8.74 8.46 -5.35
CA LEU A 93 8.16 7.62 -6.40
C LEU A 93 8.87 7.93 -7.71
N ASP A 94 9.75 7.05 -8.12
CA ASP A 94 10.43 7.15 -9.41
C ASP A 94 9.66 6.44 -10.53
N LYS A 95 10.19 6.48 -11.73
CA LYS A 95 9.60 5.83 -12.90
C LYS A 95 9.36 4.34 -12.68
N LYS A 96 10.27 3.65 -12.01
CA LYS A 96 10.20 2.23 -11.73
C LYS A 96 9.07 1.89 -10.73
N ASP A 97 8.89 2.72 -9.71
CA ASP A 97 7.79 2.59 -8.76
C ASP A 97 6.44 2.78 -9.46
N LEU A 98 6.34 3.77 -10.35
CA LEU A 98 5.13 4.01 -11.14
C LEU A 98 4.84 2.85 -12.10
N GLU A 99 5.84 2.24 -12.71
CA GLU A 99 5.68 1.02 -13.53
C GLU A 99 5.14 -0.14 -12.70
N ASN A 100 5.69 -0.37 -11.52
CA ASN A 100 5.23 -1.40 -10.60
C ASN A 100 3.80 -1.15 -10.13
N LEU A 101 3.47 0.11 -9.82
CA LEU A 101 2.13 0.53 -9.45
C LEU A 101 1.11 0.19 -10.54
N VAL A 102 1.38 0.58 -11.77
CA VAL A 102 0.50 0.34 -12.91
C VAL A 102 0.37 -1.16 -13.19
N ASN A 103 1.46 -1.92 -13.11
CA ASN A 103 1.43 -3.38 -13.27
C ASN A 103 0.57 -4.07 -12.21
N CYS A 104 0.61 -3.60 -10.96
CA CYS A 104 -0.27 -4.11 -9.90
C CYS A 104 -1.75 -3.80 -10.18
N LEU A 105 -2.04 -2.63 -10.73
CA LEU A 105 -3.41 -2.19 -11.04
C LEU A 105 -4.02 -2.91 -12.25
N THR A 106 -3.22 -3.16 -13.28
CA THR A 106 -3.68 -3.81 -14.52
C THR A 106 -3.72 -5.34 -14.41
N GLY A 107 -3.19 -5.89 -13.33
CA GLY A 107 -3.06 -7.34 -13.14
C GLY A 107 -1.94 -7.96 -13.96
N GLN A 108 -1.69 -9.24 -13.71
CA GLN A 108 -0.62 -9.98 -14.38
C GLN A 108 -1.07 -10.70 -15.66
N SER A 109 -2.31 -10.49 -16.11
CA SER A 109 -2.76 -11.08 -17.37
C SER A 109 -2.14 -10.36 -18.55
N GLU A 110 -1.64 -11.12 -19.51
CA GLU A 110 -1.03 -10.57 -20.73
C GLU A 110 -2.00 -9.68 -21.53
N GLU A 111 -3.31 -9.96 -21.44
CA GLU A 111 -4.37 -9.21 -22.12
C GLU A 111 -4.61 -7.80 -21.55
N SER A 112 -4.31 -7.58 -20.26
CA SER A 112 -4.50 -6.30 -19.58
C SER A 112 -3.20 -5.51 -19.42
N ARG A 113 -2.06 -6.08 -19.79
CA ARG A 113 -0.77 -5.38 -19.75
C ARG A 113 -0.71 -4.30 -20.81
N LEU A 114 -0.27 -3.13 -20.38
CA LEU A 114 0.09 -2.06 -21.31
C LEU A 114 1.35 -2.45 -22.10
N SER A 115 1.42 -2.05 -23.37
CA SER A 115 2.67 -2.11 -24.12
C SER A 115 3.72 -1.19 -23.49
N SER A 116 5.00 -1.42 -23.81
CA SER A 116 6.07 -0.57 -23.29
C SER A 116 5.89 0.90 -23.66
N ALA A 117 5.38 1.19 -24.85
CA ALA A 117 5.09 2.55 -25.30
C ALA A 117 3.92 3.19 -24.54
N GLU A 118 2.84 2.43 -24.30
CA GLU A 118 1.70 2.90 -23.52
C GLU A 118 2.07 3.14 -22.07
N MET A 119 2.86 2.25 -21.47
CA MET A 119 3.37 2.39 -20.11
C MET A 119 4.22 3.65 -19.98
N GLU A 120 5.16 3.85 -20.89
CA GLU A 120 6.05 5.02 -20.89
C GLU A 120 5.26 6.32 -21.04
N GLN A 121 4.28 6.36 -21.93
CA GLN A 121 3.41 7.51 -22.13
C GLN A 121 2.56 7.81 -20.88
N LEU A 122 2.00 6.80 -20.24
CA LEU A 122 1.23 6.96 -19.02
C LEU A 122 2.09 7.51 -17.88
N ILE A 123 3.27 6.96 -17.68
CA ILE A 123 4.21 7.42 -16.63
C ILE A 123 4.66 8.83 -16.91
N GLN A 124 4.97 9.16 -18.15
CA GLN A 124 5.33 10.53 -18.54
C GLN A 124 4.20 11.51 -18.22
N ASN A 125 2.97 11.19 -18.52
CA ASN A 125 1.81 12.02 -18.19
C ASN A 125 1.65 12.20 -16.67
N ILE A 126 1.82 11.13 -15.90
CA ILE A 126 1.76 11.20 -14.44
C ILE A 126 2.84 12.13 -13.89
N LEU A 127 4.07 12.01 -14.37
CA LEU A 127 5.18 12.87 -13.94
C LEU A 127 4.96 14.33 -14.36
N GLU A 128 4.49 14.58 -15.56
CA GLU A 128 4.21 15.95 -16.02
C GLU A 128 3.17 16.68 -15.17
N GLU A 129 2.18 15.95 -14.65
CA GLU A 129 1.14 16.48 -13.78
C GLU A 129 1.55 16.59 -12.32
N SER A 130 2.43 15.71 -11.87
CA SER A 130 2.70 15.49 -10.44
C SER A 130 4.05 16.02 -9.99
N ASP A 131 5.08 15.90 -10.83
CA ASP A 131 6.46 16.35 -10.55
C ASP A 131 6.57 17.86 -10.77
N ILE A 132 6.37 18.62 -9.70
CA ILE A 132 6.29 20.08 -9.74
C ILE A 132 7.69 20.69 -9.87
N ASP A 133 8.67 20.14 -9.19
CA ASP A 133 10.05 20.63 -9.20
C ASP A 133 10.89 20.07 -10.36
N LYS A 134 10.32 19.12 -11.11
CA LYS A 134 10.92 18.51 -12.31
C LYS A 134 12.24 17.79 -12.04
N ASP A 135 12.30 17.12 -10.91
CA ASP A 135 13.45 16.27 -10.57
C ASP A 135 13.36 14.83 -11.11
N GLY A 136 12.25 14.47 -11.74
CA GLY A 136 11.99 13.16 -12.32
C GLY A 136 11.38 12.15 -11.33
N THR A 137 11.03 12.60 -10.13
CA THR A 137 10.41 11.78 -9.08
C THR A 137 9.22 12.51 -8.46
N ILE A 138 8.40 11.79 -7.70
CA ILE A 138 7.28 12.38 -6.96
C ILE A 138 7.58 12.21 -5.47
N ASN A 139 7.72 13.31 -4.77
CA ASN A 139 7.86 13.31 -3.31
C ASN A 139 6.48 13.28 -2.62
N LEU A 140 6.46 13.08 -1.30
CA LEU A 140 5.22 12.97 -0.55
C LEU A 140 4.31 14.20 -0.69
N SER A 141 4.89 15.40 -0.71
CA SER A 141 4.12 16.65 -0.83
C SER A 141 3.46 16.76 -2.19
N GLU A 142 4.15 16.41 -3.25
CA GLU A 142 3.63 16.36 -4.62
C GLU A 142 2.54 15.31 -4.76
N PHE A 143 2.76 14.12 -4.21
CA PHE A 143 1.77 13.04 -4.18
C PHE A 143 0.48 13.46 -3.46
N GLN A 144 0.58 14.09 -2.30
CA GLN A 144 -0.57 14.62 -1.55
C GLN A 144 -1.29 15.71 -2.31
N HIS A 145 -0.54 16.57 -3.00
CA HIS A 145 -1.09 17.62 -3.83
C HIS A 145 -1.93 17.07 -5.00
N VAL A 146 -1.43 16.06 -5.68
CA VAL A 146 -2.12 15.41 -6.79
C VAL A 146 -3.39 14.70 -6.30
N ILE A 147 -3.33 13.96 -5.22
CA ILE A 147 -4.49 13.29 -4.64
C ILE A 147 -5.57 14.28 -4.24
N SER A 148 -5.21 15.44 -3.69
CA SER A 148 -6.16 16.47 -3.30
C SER A 148 -6.86 17.15 -4.48
N ARG A 149 -6.21 17.19 -5.64
CA ARG A 149 -6.71 17.87 -6.86
C ARG A 149 -7.45 16.95 -7.81
N SER A 150 -7.12 15.68 -7.83
CA SER A 150 -7.70 14.70 -8.75
C SER A 150 -8.46 13.63 -7.97
N PRO A 151 -9.78 13.82 -7.73
CA PRO A 151 -10.60 12.77 -7.17
C PRO A 151 -10.60 11.49 -8.04
N ASP A 152 -10.27 11.61 -9.32
CA ASP A 152 -10.09 10.48 -10.22
C ASP A 152 -8.83 9.68 -9.92
N PHE A 153 -7.75 10.28 -9.46
CA PHE A 153 -6.56 9.55 -9.02
C PHE A 153 -6.87 8.69 -7.78
N ALA A 154 -7.73 9.18 -6.89
CA ALA A 154 -8.26 8.38 -5.78
C ALA A 154 -9.13 7.20 -6.26
N ARG A 155 -9.65 7.24 -7.50
CA ARG A 155 -10.34 6.11 -8.14
C ARG A 155 -9.39 5.13 -8.81
N TYR A 156 -8.22 5.58 -9.28
CA TYR A 156 -7.17 4.74 -9.85
C TYR A 156 -6.27 4.13 -8.77
N CYS A 157 -6.19 4.75 -7.59
CA CYS A 157 -5.78 4.00 -6.41
C CYS A 157 -6.97 3.09 -6.07
N PRO A 158 -6.92 1.79 -6.40
CA PRO A 158 -8.00 0.89 -6.03
C PRO A 158 -8.23 1.04 -4.54
N PRO A 159 -9.37 0.62 -4.03
CA PRO A 159 -9.66 0.73 -2.63
C PRO A 159 -8.61 -0.05 -1.84
N VAL A 160 -7.44 0.58 -1.68
CA VAL A 160 -6.56 0.29 -0.57
C VAL A 160 -7.36 0.60 0.70
N TRP A 161 -8.45 1.32 0.51
CA TRP A 161 -9.32 1.86 1.55
C TRP A 161 -10.73 1.33 1.47
#